data_0d6afb0baf8590a14dba74361aec043a
#
_entry.id   0d6afb0baf8590a14dba74361aec043a
#
_cell.length_a   1.000
_cell.length_b   1.000
_cell.length_c   1.000
_cell.angle_alpha   90.00
_cell.angle_beta   90.00
_cell.angle_gamma   90.00
#
_symmetry.space_group_name_H-M   'P 1'
#
loop_
_entity.id
_entity.type
_entity.pdbx_description
1 polymer ?
#
loop_
_entity_poly.entity_id
_entity_poly.type
_entity_poly.pdbx_seq_one_letter_code
_entity_poly.pdbx_strand_id
1 'polypeptide(L)'
;MSPLNRRRFLQTSALGTAALGTACADNGLDRQLSYTTLGPALEEAIRLSEASALASSTRWSLGATLVHCAQSIEFSMFGFPQAKPAWFQQTLGAGAYQVFAWRGRMTHDLAEPIPGAPAIPDATPTSQALARLQQAATAFQAWQGALMPHFAYGALDKTAYEQAHAMHIANHLSHFIAKA
;
A
#
# COMPACT_ATOMS: atom_id res chain seq x y z
N MET A 1 3.22 -55.28 -44.71
CA MET A 1 3.99 -54.61 -43.66
C MET A 1 4.27 -53.17 -44.12
N SER A 2 3.44 -52.25 -43.71
CA SER A 2 3.53 -50.84 -44.14
C SER A 2 4.26 -50.02 -43.07
N PRO A 3 5.18 -49.08 -43.41
CA PRO A 3 5.95 -48.31 -42.44
C PRO A 3 5.09 -47.20 -41.83
N LEU A 4 5.08 -47.13 -40.51
CA LEU A 4 4.43 -46.12 -39.69
C LEU A 4 5.06 -44.74 -39.91
N ASN A 5 4.21 -43.82 -40.34
CA ASN A 5 4.55 -42.44 -40.66
C ASN A 5 4.77 -41.61 -39.38
N ARG A 6 6.04 -41.31 -39.03
CA ARG A 6 6.49 -40.57 -37.82
C ARG A 6 6.32 -39.05 -37.93
N ARG A 7 5.47 -38.51 -38.78
CA ARG A 7 5.37 -37.06 -39.06
C ARG A 7 4.09 -36.36 -38.58
N ARG A 8 3.37 -36.91 -37.61
CA ARG A 8 2.13 -36.28 -37.11
C ARG A 8 2.10 -36.06 -35.59
N PHE A 9 3.21 -35.70 -34.98
CA PHE A 9 3.22 -35.45 -33.52
C PHE A 9 3.79 -34.08 -33.11
N LEU A 10 3.73 -33.06 -33.93
CA LEU A 10 4.19 -31.72 -33.56
C LEU A 10 3.20 -30.63 -34.09
N GLN A 11 1.92 -30.76 -33.82
CA GLN A 11 0.96 -29.68 -34.02
C GLN A 11 -0.18 -29.81 -33.03
N THR A 12 0.07 -29.48 -31.76
CA THR A 12 -0.98 -29.03 -30.83
C THR A 12 -0.29 -28.45 -29.59
N SER A 13 -0.58 -27.24 -29.34
CA SER A 13 -0.53 -26.56 -28.02
C SER A 13 0.28 -25.28 -28.02
N ALA A 14 -0.23 -24.28 -28.70
CA ALA A 14 0.03 -22.88 -28.31
C ALA A 14 -1.31 -22.22 -28.03
N LEU A 15 -2.02 -22.68 -27.02
CA LEU A 15 -3.06 -21.88 -26.36
C LEU A 15 -2.37 -21.11 -25.24
N GLY A 16 -1.78 -19.99 -25.63
CA GLY A 16 -1.37 -18.96 -24.71
C GLY A 16 -2.62 -18.39 -24.05
N THR A 17 -2.89 -18.76 -22.81
CA THR A 17 -3.78 -18.01 -21.93
C THR A 17 -3.15 -16.65 -21.72
N ALA A 18 -3.56 -15.66 -22.51
CA ALA A 18 -3.40 -14.27 -22.20
C ALA A 18 -4.21 -14.03 -20.92
N ALA A 19 -3.53 -14.00 -19.77
CA ALA A 19 -4.07 -13.41 -18.57
C ALA A 19 -4.27 -11.92 -18.90
N LEU A 20 -5.51 -11.58 -19.25
CA LEU A 20 -5.98 -10.19 -19.27
C LEU A 20 -5.92 -9.71 -17.82
N GLY A 21 -4.75 -9.20 -17.42
CA GLY A 21 -4.66 -8.31 -16.28
C GLY A 21 -5.61 -7.16 -16.58
N THR A 22 -6.71 -7.07 -15.83
CA THR A 22 -7.50 -5.84 -15.75
C THR A 22 -6.57 -4.77 -15.22
N ALA A 23 -5.87 -4.08 -16.11
CA ALA A 23 -5.29 -2.80 -15.81
C ALA A 23 -6.46 -1.94 -15.35
N CYS A 24 -6.57 -1.67 -14.06
CA CYS A 24 -7.37 -0.56 -13.57
C CYS A 24 -6.95 0.63 -14.40
N ALA A 25 -7.90 1.24 -15.10
CA ALA A 25 -7.65 2.44 -15.89
C ALA A 25 -7.05 3.47 -14.93
N ASP A 26 -5.74 3.65 -15.01
CA ASP A 26 -5.05 4.73 -14.35
C ASP A 26 -5.54 6.01 -15.04
N ASN A 27 -6.39 6.77 -14.34
CA ASN A 27 -6.97 8.01 -14.85
C ASN A 27 -5.92 9.13 -14.95
N GLY A 28 -4.63 8.80 -14.97
CA GLY A 28 -3.54 9.75 -15.09
C GLY A 28 -3.29 10.60 -13.84
N LEU A 29 -3.88 10.26 -12.69
CA LEU A 29 -3.76 11.02 -11.45
C LEU A 29 -2.70 10.46 -10.49
N ASP A 30 -1.68 9.74 -10.94
CA ASP A 30 -0.55 9.36 -10.08
C ASP A 30 0.51 10.47 -10.10
N ARG A 31 0.60 11.24 -9.01
CA ARG A 31 1.61 12.30 -8.82
C ARG A 31 3.00 11.76 -8.47
N GLN A 32 3.13 10.46 -8.28
CA GLN A 32 4.38 9.78 -7.99
C GLN A 32 5.14 10.32 -6.77
N LEU A 33 4.41 10.66 -5.71
CA LEU A 33 5.00 11.16 -4.47
C LEU A 33 5.99 10.14 -3.90
N SER A 34 7.07 10.66 -3.32
CA SER A 34 8.12 9.87 -2.69
C SER A 34 8.53 10.54 -1.39
N TYR A 35 8.23 9.88 -0.27
CA TYR A 35 8.62 10.33 1.07
C TYR A 35 9.30 9.18 1.79
N THR A 36 10.39 9.48 2.49
CA THR A 36 11.16 8.50 3.28
C THR A 36 11.02 8.72 4.79
N THR A 37 10.36 9.82 5.19
CA THR A 37 10.06 10.18 6.59
C THR A 37 8.63 10.64 6.71
N LEU A 38 8.07 10.54 7.93
CA LEU A 38 6.67 10.86 8.20
C LEU A 38 6.35 12.36 8.08
N GLY A 39 7.29 13.25 8.37
CA GLY A 39 7.04 14.70 8.34
C GLY A 39 6.44 15.18 7.00
N PRO A 40 7.17 15.06 5.87
CA PRO A 40 6.65 15.49 4.56
C PRO A 40 5.37 14.75 4.14
N ALA A 41 5.20 13.48 4.52
CA ALA A 41 3.99 12.73 4.23
C ALA A 41 2.76 13.29 4.97
N LEU A 42 2.93 13.72 6.22
CA LEU A 42 1.89 14.38 7.01
C LEU A 42 1.57 15.78 6.49
N GLU A 43 2.58 16.55 6.09
CA GLU A 43 2.38 17.87 5.46
C GLU A 43 1.51 17.77 4.20
N GLU A 44 1.75 16.74 3.38
CA GLU A 44 0.91 16.50 2.22
C GLU A 44 -0.53 16.10 2.59
N ALA A 45 -0.71 15.28 3.64
CA ALA A 45 -2.04 14.92 4.14
C ALA A 45 -2.80 16.17 4.64
N ILE A 46 -2.13 17.07 5.34
CA ILE A 46 -2.70 18.35 5.79
C ILE A 46 -3.11 19.20 4.56
N ARG A 47 -2.19 19.40 3.62
CA ARG A 47 -2.44 20.21 2.41
C ARG A 47 -3.65 19.71 1.61
N LEU A 48 -3.80 18.39 1.43
CA LEU A 48 -4.96 17.80 0.76
C LEU A 48 -6.24 17.96 1.58
N SER A 49 -6.14 17.89 2.91
CA SER A 49 -7.29 18.02 3.81
C SER A 49 -7.86 19.46 3.86
N GLU A 50 -7.05 20.45 3.55
CA GLU A 50 -7.42 21.88 3.50
C GLU A 50 -7.96 22.29 2.12
N ALA A 51 -7.84 21.42 1.11
CA ALA A 51 -8.30 21.75 -0.24
C ALA A 51 -9.83 21.84 -0.31
N SER A 52 -10.33 22.88 -0.98
CA SER A 52 -11.76 23.12 -1.19
C SER A 52 -12.44 22.04 -2.03
N ALA A 53 -11.69 21.43 -2.95
CA ALA A 53 -12.13 20.30 -3.77
C ALA A 53 -10.95 19.42 -4.16
N LEU A 54 -11.22 18.13 -4.33
CA LEU A 54 -10.23 17.13 -4.73
C LEU A 54 -10.67 16.40 -5.99
N ALA A 55 -9.71 16.08 -6.87
CA ALA A 55 -9.83 15.00 -7.83
C ALA A 55 -9.15 13.75 -7.25
N SER A 56 -9.70 12.57 -7.54
CA SER A 56 -9.16 11.30 -7.08
C SER A 56 -9.28 10.23 -8.16
N SER A 57 -8.28 9.36 -8.26
CA SER A 57 -8.31 8.14 -9.07
C SER A 57 -8.56 6.86 -8.25
N THR A 58 -8.71 6.98 -6.94
CA THR A 58 -9.04 5.86 -6.03
C THR A 58 -10.52 5.82 -5.67
N ARG A 59 -11.01 4.63 -5.29
CA ARG A 59 -12.41 4.45 -4.83
C ARG A 59 -12.63 4.97 -3.40
N TRP A 60 -11.60 5.04 -2.58
CA TRP A 60 -11.69 5.55 -1.23
C TRP A 60 -11.70 7.08 -1.21
N SER A 61 -12.51 7.66 -0.31
CA SER A 61 -12.41 9.08 0.01
C SER A 61 -11.06 9.40 0.68
N LEU A 62 -10.67 10.67 0.71
CA LEU A 62 -9.47 11.07 1.45
C LEU A 62 -9.58 10.67 2.92
N GLY A 63 -10.76 10.85 3.55
CA GLY A 63 -10.99 10.45 4.93
C GLY A 63 -10.74 8.95 5.15
N ALA A 64 -11.32 8.08 4.30
CA ALA A 64 -11.09 6.64 4.39
C ALA A 64 -9.62 6.27 4.18
N THR A 65 -8.95 6.91 3.24
CA THR A 65 -7.52 6.72 2.95
C THR A 65 -6.64 7.09 4.17
N LEU A 66 -6.90 8.22 4.81
CA LEU A 66 -6.15 8.65 5.99
C LEU A 66 -6.37 7.71 7.19
N VAL A 67 -7.58 7.17 7.37
CA VAL A 67 -7.84 6.13 8.38
C VAL A 67 -7.04 4.87 8.10
N HIS A 68 -7.00 4.42 6.85
CA HIS A 68 -6.19 3.27 6.46
C HIS A 68 -4.70 3.47 6.76
N CYS A 69 -4.16 4.63 6.44
CA CYS A 69 -2.77 4.97 6.76
C CYS A 69 -2.53 5.00 8.29
N ALA A 70 -3.48 5.55 9.06
CA ALA A 70 -3.40 5.53 10.52
C ALA A 70 -3.42 4.11 11.09
N GLN A 71 -4.32 3.24 10.60
CA GLN A 71 -4.36 1.82 11.00
C GLN A 71 -3.03 1.12 10.76
N SER A 72 -2.37 1.37 9.62
CA SER A 72 -1.06 0.79 9.31
C SER A 72 0.00 1.18 10.35
N ILE A 73 0.02 2.44 10.77
CA ILE A 73 0.94 2.93 11.79
C ILE A 73 0.61 2.32 13.17
N GLU A 74 -0.67 2.33 13.57
CA GLU A 74 -1.12 1.78 14.85
C GLU A 74 -0.77 0.29 14.97
N PHE A 75 -1.01 -0.50 13.92
CA PHE A 75 -0.71 -1.93 13.94
C PHE A 75 0.79 -2.23 14.00
N SER A 76 1.66 -1.33 13.58
CA SER A 76 3.10 -1.51 13.77
C SER A 76 3.50 -1.49 15.26
N MET A 77 2.73 -0.82 16.10
CA MET A 77 2.95 -0.76 17.55
C MET A 77 2.18 -1.84 18.32
N PHE A 78 0.94 -2.14 17.90
CA PHE A 78 0.01 -2.98 18.67
C PHE A 78 -0.25 -4.36 18.06
N GLY A 79 0.20 -4.61 16.85
CA GLY A 79 0.06 -5.89 16.13
C GLY A 79 -0.97 -5.83 15.01
N PHE A 80 -0.62 -6.46 13.88
CA PHE A 80 -1.52 -6.62 12.75
C PHE A 80 -2.52 -7.74 13.01
N PRO A 81 -3.82 -7.55 12.71
CA PRO A 81 -4.85 -8.55 13.01
C PRO A 81 -4.64 -9.90 12.32
N GLN A 82 -4.12 -9.88 11.09
CA GLN A 82 -3.77 -11.08 10.34
C GLN A 82 -2.42 -10.88 9.65
N ALA A 83 -1.60 -11.93 9.65
CA ALA A 83 -0.29 -11.92 9.01
C ALA A 83 -0.26 -12.89 7.84
N LYS A 84 0.53 -12.58 6.81
CA LYS A 84 0.91 -13.54 5.77
C LYS A 84 1.76 -14.66 6.40
N PRO A 85 1.81 -15.87 5.82
CA PRO A 85 2.64 -16.95 6.33
C PRO A 85 4.10 -16.53 6.49
N ALA A 86 4.79 -17.09 7.50
CA ALA A 86 6.18 -16.73 7.82
C ALA A 86 7.13 -16.89 6.61
N TRP A 87 6.96 -17.94 5.82
CA TRP A 87 7.77 -18.13 4.61
C TRP A 87 7.60 -16.97 3.63
N PHE A 88 6.37 -16.44 3.46
CA PHE A 88 6.12 -15.29 2.59
C PHE A 88 6.81 -14.03 3.12
N GLN A 89 6.66 -13.76 4.42
CA GLN A 89 7.29 -12.59 5.06
C GLN A 89 8.82 -12.62 4.93
N GLN A 90 9.43 -13.81 5.10
CA GLN A 90 10.88 -14.00 5.08
C GLN A 90 11.49 -14.03 3.66
N THR A 91 10.67 -14.12 2.62
CA THR A 91 11.12 -14.20 1.22
C THR A 91 10.52 -13.08 0.39
N LEU A 92 9.35 -13.31 -0.21
CA LEU A 92 8.73 -12.35 -1.14
C LEU A 92 8.40 -11.02 -0.47
N GLY A 93 7.90 -11.05 0.76
CA GLY A 93 7.57 -9.84 1.52
C GLY A 93 8.80 -9.01 1.86
N ALA A 94 9.83 -9.64 2.44
CA ALA A 94 11.08 -8.96 2.73
C ALA A 94 11.75 -8.41 1.45
N GLY A 95 11.76 -9.21 0.38
CA GLY A 95 12.29 -8.77 -0.92
C GLY A 95 11.53 -7.58 -1.50
N ALA A 96 10.20 -7.59 -1.41
CA ALA A 96 9.37 -6.45 -1.87
C ALA A 96 9.69 -5.17 -1.09
N TYR A 97 9.82 -5.27 0.26
CA TYR A 97 10.23 -4.13 1.07
C TYR A 97 11.59 -3.56 0.63
N GLN A 98 12.60 -4.41 0.41
CA GLN A 98 13.93 -3.96 -0.03
C GLN A 98 13.87 -3.22 -1.37
N VAL A 99 13.07 -3.70 -2.31
CA VAL A 99 12.86 -3.01 -3.60
C VAL A 99 12.20 -1.66 -3.40
N PHE A 100 11.17 -1.56 -2.55
CA PHE A 100 10.49 -0.31 -2.26
C PHE A 100 11.41 0.68 -1.54
N ALA A 101 12.17 0.22 -0.55
CA ALA A 101 13.14 1.04 0.18
C ALA A 101 14.23 1.60 -0.76
N TRP A 102 14.76 0.76 -1.66
CA TRP A 102 15.73 1.18 -2.66
C TRP A 102 15.15 2.20 -3.65
N ARG A 103 13.89 2.03 -4.09
CA ARG A 103 13.21 2.95 -5.00
C ARG A 103 12.73 4.24 -4.30
N GLY A 104 12.66 4.26 -2.98
CA GLY A 104 12.01 5.32 -2.20
C GLY A 104 10.49 5.42 -2.42
N ARG A 105 9.87 4.39 -3.01
CA ARG A 105 8.44 4.36 -3.38
C ARG A 105 7.87 2.97 -3.26
N MET A 106 6.66 2.93 -2.71
CA MET A 106 5.83 1.73 -2.62
C MET A 106 4.76 1.75 -3.72
N THR A 107 4.31 0.57 -4.13
CA THR A 107 3.15 0.41 -5.03
C THR A 107 2.36 -0.80 -4.58
N HIS A 108 1.07 -0.62 -4.30
CA HIS A 108 0.12 -1.69 -3.97
C HIS A 108 -1.30 -1.23 -4.32
N ASP A 109 -2.29 -2.10 -4.17
CA ASP A 109 -3.70 -1.76 -4.40
C ASP A 109 -4.16 -0.66 -3.44
N LEU A 110 -4.80 0.38 -3.99
CA LEU A 110 -5.22 1.58 -3.27
C LEU A 110 -6.53 1.41 -2.48
N ALA A 111 -7.23 0.31 -2.68
CA ALA A 111 -8.50 0.03 -2.05
C ALA A 111 -8.53 -1.33 -1.33
N GLU A 112 -7.35 -1.94 -1.12
CA GLU A 112 -7.21 -3.17 -0.35
C GLU A 112 -7.06 -2.84 1.14
N PRO A 113 -7.98 -3.28 2.01
CA PRO A 113 -7.84 -3.08 3.45
C PRO A 113 -6.71 -3.95 4.00
N ILE A 114 -6.14 -3.52 5.13
CA ILE A 114 -5.18 -4.36 5.87
C ILE A 114 -5.91 -5.64 6.32
N PRO A 115 -5.34 -6.83 6.08
CA PRO A 115 -6.00 -8.09 6.40
C PRO A 115 -6.48 -8.17 7.86
N GLY A 116 -7.78 -8.43 8.03
CA GLY A 116 -8.41 -8.51 9.35
C GLY A 116 -8.63 -7.18 10.08
N ALA A 117 -8.26 -6.05 9.48
CA ALA A 117 -8.52 -4.74 10.08
C ALA A 117 -10.02 -4.43 10.14
N PRO A 118 -10.47 -3.63 11.13
CA PRO A 118 -11.83 -3.11 11.16
C PRO A 118 -12.15 -2.36 9.87
N ALA A 119 -13.39 -2.54 9.39
CA ALA A 119 -13.89 -1.83 8.21
C ALA A 119 -13.79 -0.30 8.40
N ILE A 120 -13.43 0.38 7.34
CA ILE A 120 -13.34 1.84 7.32
C ILE A 120 -14.67 2.37 6.77
N PRO A 121 -15.41 3.20 7.52
CA PRO A 121 -16.64 3.81 7.02
C PRO A 121 -16.34 4.77 5.86
N ASP A 122 -17.06 4.65 4.75
CA ASP A 122 -16.88 5.50 3.56
C ASP A 122 -17.10 7.00 3.85
N ALA A 123 -17.96 7.30 4.80
CA ALA A 123 -18.34 8.67 5.20
C ALA A 123 -17.46 9.23 6.33
N THR A 124 -16.26 8.69 6.57
CA THR A 124 -15.37 9.22 7.61
C THR A 124 -14.99 10.67 7.31
N PRO A 125 -15.27 11.63 8.22
CA PRO A 125 -14.89 13.03 8.02
C PRO A 125 -13.36 13.17 7.91
N THR A 126 -12.90 13.90 6.90
CA THR A 126 -11.46 14.09 6.62
C THR A 126 -10.71 14.68 7.82
N SER A 127 -11.32 15.62 8.55
CA SER A 127 -10.70 16.22 9.74
C SER A 127 -10.47 15.23 10.87
N GLN A 128 -11.40 14.31 11.12
CA GLN A 128 -11.22 13.24 12.11
C GLN A 128 -10.15 12.25 11.68
N ALA A 129 -10.16 11.88 10.41
CA ALA A 129 -9.18 10.96 9.85
C ALA A 129 -7.76 11.54 9.89
N LEU A 130 -7.61 12.83 9.55
CA LEU A 130 -6.33 13.54 9.65
C LEU A 130 -5.84 13.59 11.10
N ALA A 131 -6.69 13.94 12.04
CA ALA A 131 -6.33 13.96 13.46
C ALA A 131 -5.85 12.59 13.94
N ARG A 132 -6.53 11.50 13.55
CA ARG A 132 -6.11 10.12 13.87
C ARG A 132 -4.76 9.79 13.26
N LEU A 133 -4.51 10.14 11.99
CA LEU A 133 -3.22 9.90 11.34
C LEU A 133 -2.09 10.64 12.05
N GLN A 134 -2.30 11.91 12.41
CA GLN A 134 -1.33 12.71 13.16
C GLN A 134 -1.05 12.14 14.55
N GLN A 135 -2.09 11.68 15.26
CA GLN A 135 -1.95 11.01 16.57
C GLN A 135 -1.17 9.70 16.44
N ALA A 136 -1.48 8.86 15.44
CA ALA A 136 -0.78 7.61 15.20
C ALA A 136 0.71 7.86 14.89
N ALA A 137 1.02 8.84 14.05
CA ALA A 137 2.38 9.21 13.71
C ALA A 137 3.15 9.75 14.93
N THR A 138 2.53 10.61 15.75
CA THR A 138 3.13 11.14 16.99
C THR A 138 3.40 10.01 17.99
N ALA A 139 2.44 9.10 18.17
CA ALA A 139 2.59 7.94 19.03
C ALA A 139 3.73 7.02 18.56
N PHE A 140 3.82 6.77 17.24
CA PHE A 140 4.90 5.98 16.66
C PHE A 140 6.27 6.64 16.86
N GLN A 141 6.40 7.95 16.66
CA GLN A 141 7.64 8.67 16.88
C GLN A 141 8.10 8.58 18.34
N ALA A 142 7.16 8.69 19.28
CA ALA A 142 7.42 8.59 20.72
C ALA A 142 7.59 7.13 21.21
N TRP A 143 7.26 6.13 20.39
CA TRP A 143 7.24 4.73 20.79
C TRP A 143 8.62 4.20 21.17
N GLN A 144 8.73 3.64 22.37
CA GLN A 144 9.96 3.03 22.91
C GLN A 144 9.85 1.51 23.06
N GLY A 145 8.65 0.94 22.85
CA GLY A 145 8.41 -0.49 22.93
C GLY A 145 8.92 -1.25 21.70
N ALA A 146 8.89 -2.58 21.77
CA ALA A 146 9.12 -3.40 20.60
C ALA A 146 8.04 -3.12 19.54
N LEU A 147 8.45 -3.07 18.27
CA LEU A 147 7.51 -3.00 17.15
C LEU A 147 7.10 -4.42 16.74
N MET A 148 5.85 -4.56 16.34
CA MET A 148 5.29 -5.81 15.89
C MET A 148 5.72 -6.12 14.46
N PRO A 149 5.90 -7.40 14.05
CA PRO A 149 6.22 -7.72 12.67
C PRO A 149 5.13 -7.20 11.72
N HIS A 150 5.55 -6.61 10.60
CA HIS A 150 4.63 -6.19 9.55
C HIS A 150 3.92 -7.40 8.92
N PHE A 151 2.62 -7.29 8.66
CA PHE A 151 1.81 -8.41 8.18
C PHE A 151 2.34 -9.08 6.90
N ALA A 152 3.04 -8.35 6.05
CA ALA A 152 3.60 -8.83 4.79
C ALA A 152 5.13 -8.86 4.76
N TYR A 153 5.82 -7.89 5.37
CA TYR A 153 7.28 -7.74 5.26
C TYR A 153 8.06 -8.40 6.40
N GLY A 154 7.39 -8.86 7.46
CA GLY A 154 8.03 -9.43 8.64
C GLY A 154 8.60 -8.38 9.57
N ALA A 155 9.66 -8.71 10.30
CA ALA A 155 10.27 -7.81 11.27
C ALA A 155 10.94 -6.61 10.59
N LEU A 156 10.57 -5.41 11.03
CA LEU A 156 11.18 -4.14 10.63
C LEU A 156 11.62 -3.39 11.89
N ASP A 157 12.78 -2.74 11.84
CA ASP A 157 13.19 -1.80 12.88
C ASP A 157 12.42 -0.46 12.75
N LYS A 158 12.63 0.44 13.70
CA LYS A 158 11.92 1.72 13.75
C LYS A 158 12.15 2.59 12.51
N THR A 159 13.38 2.62 12.01
CA THR A 159 13.74 3.40 10.81
C THR A 159 13.10 2.80 9.55
N ALA A 160 13.15 1.49 9.42
CA ALA A 160 12.50 0.78 8.33
C ALA A 160 10.97 0.96 8.34
N TYR A 161 10.36 0.95 9.53
CA TYR A 161 8.93 1.22 9.68
C TYR A 161 8.58 2.67 9.34
N GLU A 162 9.36 3.65 9.79
CA GLU A 162 9.12 5.06 9.42
C GLU A 162 9.14 5.24 7.90
N GLN A 163 10.15 4.66 7.24
CA GLN A 163 10.23 4.69 5.77
C GLN A 163 9.04 3.97 5.12
N ALA A 164 8.65 2.80 5.62
CA ALA A 164 7.50 2.05 5.10
C ALA A 164 6.21 2.86 5.24
N HIS A 165 5.96 3.49 6.38
CA HIS A 165 4.78 4.33 6.61
C HIS A 165 4.78 5.56 5.72
N ALA A 166 5.91 6.24 5.56
CA ALA A 166 6.03 7.40 4.68
C ALA A 166 5.75 7.04 3.22
N MET A 167 6.35 5.94 2.72
CA MET A 167 6.09 5.44 1.37
C MET A 167 4.64 4.98 1.18
N HIS A 168 4.02 4.39 2.20
CA HIS A 168 2.63 3.95 2.19
C HIS A 168 1.68 5.15 2.05
N ILE A 169 1.86 6.18 2.88
CA ILE A 169 1.10 7.43 2.79
C ILE A 169 1.32 8.07 1.41
N ALA A 170 2.57 8.16 0.93
CA ALA A 170 2.89 8.73 -0.37
C ALA A 170 2.18 7.98 -1.51
N ASN A 171 2.18 6.64 -1.50
CA ASN A 171 1.49 5.83 -2.50
C ASN A 171 0.00 6.19 -2.57
N HIS A 172 -0.68 6.21 -1.44
CA HIS A 172 -2.10 6.54 -1.39
C HIS A 172 -2.39 8.00 -1.78
N LEU A 173 -1.64 8.95 -1.24
CA LEU A 173 -1.87 10.38 -1.49
C LEU A 173 -1.46 10.81 -2.91
N SER A 174 -0.65 10.03 -3.61
CA SER A 174 -0.31 10.27 -5.02
C SER A 174 -1.55 10.34 -5.92
N HIS A 175 -2.64 9.72 -5.51
CA HIS A 175 -3.88 9.60 -6.25
C HIS A 175 -4.94 10.66 -5.91
N PHE A 176 -4.54 11.73 -5.21
CA PHE A 176 -5.38 12.88 -4.91
C PHE A 176 -4.74 14.17 -5.41
N ILE A 177 -5.52 15.04 -6.05
CA ILE A 177 -5.09 16.36 -6.55
C ILE A 177 -6.04 17.42 -6.04
N ALA A 178 -5.52 18.46 -5.36
CA ALA A 178 -6.28 19.63 -5.02
C ALA A 178 -6.67 20.37 -6.30
N LYS A 179 -7.95 20.67 -6.47
CA LYS A 179 -8.44 21.51 -7.56
C LYS A 179 -8.27 22.98 -7.17
N ALA A 180 -7.81 23.76 -8.13
CA ALA A 180 -7.75 25.21 -8.00
C ALA A 180 -9.14 25.84 -7.92
#